data_2963fb3f23e64703508a8de09e93ab6c
#
_entry.id   2963fb3f23e64703508a8de09e93ab6c
#
_cell.length_a   1.000
_cell.length_b   1.000
_cell.length_c   1.000
_cell.angle_alpha   90.00
_cell.angle_beta   90.00
_cell.angle_gamma   90.00
#
_symmetry.space_group_name_H-M   'P 1'
#
loop_
_entity.id
_entity.type
_entity.pdbx_description
1 polymer ?
#
loop_
_entity_poly.entity_id
_entity_poly.type
_entity_poly.pdbx_seq_one_letter_code
_entity_poly.pdbx_strand_id
1 'polypeptide(L)'
;HNGNKNMNKFYQKENCMGKNILICDDAAFMRMMIKDILTKNGYNVVGEAENGAKAVEKYQELKPDLVLMDITMPEMDGIQALKAIKAADAGAAVIMCSAMGQQAMVIDSIQSGAKDFIVKPFQQDRVLEAVRKVVG
;
A
#
# COMPACT_ATOMS: atom_id res chain seq x y z
N HIS A 1 18.11 27.02 -18.57
CA HIS A 1 16.89 27.11 -17.81
C HIS A 1 16.92 26.36 -16.48
N ASN A 2 17.59 26.94 -15.52
CA ASN A 2 17.64 26.39 -14.16
C ASN A 2 16.26 26.38 -13.50
N GLY A 3 15.41 27.34 -13.86
CA GLY A 3 14.06 27.42 -13.34
C GLY A 3 13.19 26.23 -13.72
N ASN A 4 13.33 25.70 -14.96
CA ASN A 4 12.55 24.56 -15.40
C ASN A 4 12.93 23.26 -14.69
N LYS A 5 14.22 23.08 -14.42
CA LYS A 5 14.69 21.92 -13.64
C LYS A 5 14.17 21.94 -12.20
N ASN A 6 14.17 23.12 -11.59
CA ASN A 6 13.66 23.27 -10.24
C ASN A 6 12.14 23.08 -10.19
N MET A 7 11.42 23.59 -11.18
CA MET A 7 9.99 23.40 -11.28
C MET A 7 9.63 21.93 -11.48
N ASN A 8 10.38 21.19 -12.29
CA ASN A 8 10.14 19.76 -12.48
C ASN A 8 10.34 18.95 -11.21
N LYS A 9 11.39 19.25 -10.45
CA LYS A 9 11.61 18.60 -9.16
C LYS A 9 10.50 18.92 -8.17
N PHE A 10 10.10 20.17 -8.09
CA PHE A 10 9.01 20.61 -7.23
C PHE A 10 7.69 19.94 -7.64
N TYR A 11 7.41 19.90 -8.93
CA TYR A 11 6.19 19.29 -9.47
C TYR A 11 6.14 17.78 -9.19
N GLN A 12 7.26 17.07 -9.37
CA GLN A 12 7.34 15.65 -9.05
C GLN A 12 7.12 15.38 -7.56
N LYS A 13 7.70 16.22 -6.70
CA LYS A 13 7.52 16.12 -5.26
C LYS A 13 6.07 16.37 -4.87
N GLU A 14 5.41 17.34 -5.51
CA GLU A 14 4.00 17.63 -5.28
C GLU A 14 3.10 16.50 -5.77
N ASN A 15 3.44 15.82 -6.86
CA ASN A 15 2.69 14.67 -7.35
C ASN A 15 2.71 13.50 -6.35
N CYS A 16 3.80 13.34 -5.61
CA CYS A 16 3.88 12.36 -4.52
C CYS A 16 3.17 12.86 -3.26
N MET A 17 3.21 14.17 -3.00
CA MET A 17 2.56 14.78 -1.85
C MET A 17 1.05 14.73 -2.01
N GLY A 18 0.38 14.34 -0.96
CA GLY A 18 -1.07 14.25 -0.97
C GLY A 18 -1.61 12.90 -1.41
N LYS A 19 -0.76 11.98 -1.85
CA LYS A 19 -1.20 10.60 -2.07
C LYS A 19 -1.40 9.92 -0.74
N ASN A 20 -2.60 9.43 -0.51
CA ASN A 20 -3.05 8.90 0.77
C ASN A 20 -2.92 7.39 0.77
N ILE A 21 -2.23 6.87 1.77
CA ILE A 21 -1.94 5.45 1.86
C ILE A 21 -2.46 4.89 3.18
N LEU A 22 -3.16 3.77 3.09
CA LEU A 22 -3.61 2.97 4.23
C LEU A 22 -2.66 1.78 4.38
N ILE A 23 -2.14 1.57 5.59
CA ILE A 23 -1.23 0.46 5.89
C ILE A 23 -1.96 -0.58 6.72
N CYS A 24 -1.97 -1.83 6.26
CA CYS A 24 -2.65 -2.94 6.92
C CYS A 24 -1.65 -4.06 7.20
N ASP A 25 -1.38 -4.29 8.47
CA ASP A 25 -0.44 -5.32 8.96
C ASP A 25 -0.76 -5.55 10.43
N ASP A 26 -0.75 -6.79 10.90
CA ASP A 26 -1.05 -7.08 12.30
C ASP A 26 0.10 -6.72 13.25
N ALA A 27 1.31 -6.53 12.72
CA ALA A 27 2.49 -6.15 13.51
C ALA A 27 2.65 -4.63 13.57
N ALA A 28 2.48 -4.07 14.76
CA ALA A 28 2.62 -2.63 14.97
C ALA A 28 4.01 -2.11 14.54
N PHE A 29 5.06 -2.90 14.80
CA PHE A 29 6.42 -2.55 14.40
C PHE A 29 6.54 -2.41 12.88
N MET A 30 5.92 -3.33 12.14
CA MET A 30 5.94 -3.29 10.67
C MET A 30 5.19 -2.06 10.15
N ARG A 31 4.02 -1.75 10.71
CA ARG A 31 3.29 -0.55 10.32
C ARG A 31 4.10 0.71 10.57
N MET A 32 4.78 0.78 11.71
CA MET A 32 5.63 1.93 12.03
C MET A 32 6.78 2.09 11.03
N MET A 33 7.42 0.99 10.66
CA MET A 33 8.55 0.99 9.72
C MET A 33 8.09 1.45 8.34
N ILE A 34 6.99 0.92 7.84
CA ILE A 34 6.43 1.31 6.54
C ILE A 34 5.98 2.77 6.56
N LYS A 35 5.32 3.19 7.62
CA LYS A 35 4.90 4.58 7.79
C LYS A 35 6.09 5.54 7.72
N ASP A 36 7.19 5.20 8.37
CA ASP A 36 8.39 6.02 8.35
C ASP A 36 8.97 6.14 6.93
N ILE A 37 9.05 5.02 6.21
CA ILE A 37 9.52 5.02 4.81
C ILE A 37 8.65 5.94 3.96
N LEU A 38 7.34 5.80 4.05
CA LEU A 38 6.41 6.55 3.21
C LEU A 38 6.40 8.04 3.54
N THR A 39 6.35 8.39 4.83
CA THR A 39 6.28 9.79 5.24
C THR A 39 7.55 10.55 4.88
N LYS A 40 8.71 9.91 4.99
CA LYS A 40 9.98 10.51 4.58
C LYS A 40 10.07 10.78 3.08
N ASN A 41 9.23 10.11 2.30
CA ASN A 41 9.24 10.23 0.85
C ASN A 41 8.02 10.96 0.29
N GLY A 42 7.31 11.72 1.13
CA GLY A 42 6.27 12.64 0.71
C GLY A 42 4.86 12.06 0.61
N TYR A 43 4.67 10.82 1.03
CA TYR A 43 3.33 10.21 1.06
C TYR A 43 2.64 10.47 2.38
N ASN A 44 1.30 10.51 2.37
CA ASN A 44 0.50 10.65 3.57
C ASN A 44 -0.01 9.28 4.02
N VAL A 45 0.32 8.87 5.23
CA VAL A 45 -0.27 7.68 5.82
C VAL A 45 -1.53 8.11 6.57
N VAL A 46 -2.69 7.84 5.98
CA VAL A 46 -3.97 8.35 6.50
C VAL A 46 -4.62 7.42 7.51
N GLY A 47 -4.15 6.19 7.61
CA GLY A 47 -4.67 5.24 8.58
C GLY A 47 -3.87 3.96 8.62
N GLU A 48 -4.17 3.16 9.63
CA GLU A 48 -3.56 1.84 9.85
C GLU A 48 -4.66 0.86 10.23
N ALA A 49 -4.50 -0.38 9.81
CA ALA A 49 -5.41 -1.47 10.18
C ALA A 49 -4.60 -2.69 10.62
N GLU A 50 -5.06 -3.37 11.65
CA GLU A 50 -4.37 -4.51 12.26
C GLU A 50 -4.93 -5.86 11.83
N ASN A 51 -6.04 -5.85 11.08
CA ASN A 51 -6.65 -7.05 10.53
C ASN A 51 -7.45 -6.71 9.28
N GLY A 52 -7.90 -7.74 8.56
CA GLY A 52 -8.60 -7.54 7.29
C GLY A 52 -9.95 -6.85 7.42
N ALA A 53 -10.70 -7.13 8.50
CA ALA A 53 -11.99 -6.49 8.73
C ALA A 53 -11.83 -4.98 8.91
N LYS A 54 -10.84 -4.57 9.71
CA LYS A 54 -10.53 -3.16 9.89
C LYS A 54 -9.99 -2.52 8.62
N ALA A 55 -9.25 -3.25 7.81
CA ALA A 55 -8.77 -2.77 6.52
C ALA A 55 -9.93 -2.40 5.60
N VAL A 56 -10.94 -3.26 5.50
CA VAL A 56 -12.14 -3.00 4.69
C VAL A 56 -12.90 -1.78 5.22
N GLU A 57 -13.11 -1.72 6.52
CA GLU A 57 -13.80 -0.60 7.19
C GLU A 57 -13.08 0.72 6.92
N LYS A 58 -11.78 0.76 7.15
CA LYS A 58 -10.98 1.97 6.95
C LYS A 58 -10.87 2.37 5.49
N TYR A 59 -10.84 1.41 4.58
CA TYR A 59 -10.87 1.73 3.16
C TYR A 59 -12.15 2.50 2.80
N GLN A 60 -13.29 2.04 3.25
CA GLN A 60 -14.58 2.68 2.97
C GLN A 60 -14.66 4.07 3.59
N GLU A 61 -14.10 4.22 4.79
CA GLU A 61 -14.10 5.49 5.51
C GLU A 61 -13.14 6.51 4.90
N LEU A 62 -11.92 6.08 4.58
CA LEU A 62 -10.83 6.98 4.21
C LEU A 62 -10.64 7.13 2.70
N LYS A 63 -11.08 6.17 1.91
CA LYS A 63 -10.90 6.16 0.46
C LYS A 63 -9.47 6.50 0.04
N PRO A 64 -8.46 5.75 0.52
CA PRO A 64 -7.07 6.07 0.21
C PRO A 64 -6.75 5.84 -1.27
N ASP A 65 -5.68 6.46 -1.74
CA ASP A 65 -5.19 6.25 -3.10
C ASP A 65 -4.53 4.88 -3.25
N LEU A 66 -4.04 4.31 -2.16
CA LEU A 66 -3.34 3.03 -2.16
C LEU A 66 -3.49 2.35 -0.81
N VAL A 67 -3.59 1.02 -0.84
CA VAL A 67 -3.54 0.18 0.36
C VAL A 67 -2.32 -0.72 0.27
N LEU A 68 -1.51 -0.74 1.33
CA LEU A 68 -0.48 -1.75 1.53
C LEU A 68 -1.06 -2.79 2.48
N MET A 69 -1.22 -4.02 2.01
CA MET A 69 -1.99 -5.06 2.69
C MET A 69 -1.15 -6.30 2.93
N ASP A 70 -0.89 -6.63 4.19
CA ASP A 70 -0.27 -7.90 4.54
C ASP A 70 -1.23 -9.04 4.22
N ILE A 71 -0.72 -10.13 3.68
CA ILE A 71 -1.55 -11.31 3.36
C ILE A 71 -2.04 -11.97 4.65
N THR A 72 -1.16 -12.18 5.61
CA THR A 72 -1.48 -12.94 6.83
C THR A 72 -1.86 -12.00 7.96
N MET A 73 -3.14 -11.96 8.28
CA MET A 73 -3.67 -11.17 9.40
C MET A 73 -4.77 -11.96 10.10
N PRO A 74 -5.01 -11.70 11.41
CA PRO A 74 -6.08 -12.39 12.13
C PRO A 74 -7.47 -11.93 11.69
N GLU A 75 -8.47 -12.69 12.04
CA GLU A 75 -9.91 -12.48 11.79
C GLU A 75 -10.27 -12.57 10.31
N MET A 76 -9.77 -11.66 9.49
CA MET A 76 -9.91 -11.68 8.03
C MET A 76 -8.53 -11.46 7.45
N ASP A 77 -8.04 -12.37 6.62
CA ASP A 77 -6.72 -12.22 6.01
C ASP A 77 -6.71 -11.17 4.90
N GLY A 78 -5.51 -10.84 4.41
CA GLY A 78 -5.34 -9.78 3.43
C GLY A 78 -5.97 -10.08 2.08
N ILE A 79 -6.05 -11.33 1.67
CA ILE A 79 -6.67 -11.71 0.40
C ILE A 79 -8.19 -11.55 0.48
N GLN A 80 -8.79 -11.97 1.59
CA GLN A 80 -10.22 -11.76 1.84
C GLN A 80 -10.55 -10.26 1.85
N ALA A 81 -9.71 -9.46 2.51
CA ALA A 81 -9.88 -8.01 2.55
C ALA A 81 -9.73 -7.39 1.15
N LEU A 82 -8.74 -7.83 0.37
CA LEU A 82 -8.55 -7.39 -1.01
C LEU A 82 -9.81 -7.64 -1.84
N LYS A 83 -10.35 -8.84 -1.76
CA LYS A 83 -11.56 -9.21 -2.51
C LYS A 83 -12.75 -8.35 -2.11
N ALA A 84 -12.93 -8.11 -0.82
CA ALA A 84 -14.01 -7.27 -0.31
C ALA A 84 -13.86 -5.80 -0.76
N ILE A 85 -12.66 -5.28 -0.71
CA ILE A 85 -12.36 -3.90 -1.15
C ILE A 85 -12.62 -3.77 -2.65
N LYS A 86 -12.14 -4.71 -3.46
CA LYS A 86 -12.32 -4.68 -4.91
C LYS A 86 -13.78 -4.88 -5.31
N ALA A 87 -14.55 -5.64 -4.55
CA ALA A 87 -15.98 -5.81 -4.79
C ALA A 87 -16.75 -4.50 -4.55
N ALA A 88 -16.34 -3.74 -3.53
CA ALA A 88 -16.96 -2.44 -3.21
C ALA A 88 -16.46 -1.32 -4.12
N ASP A 89 -15.22 -1.39 -4.58
CA ASP A 89 -14.58 -0.37 -5.41
C ASP A 89 -13.61 -1.03 -6.38
N ALA A 90 -14.06 -1.26 -7.60
CA ALA A 90 -13.25 -1.92 -8.63
C ALA A 90 -11.99 -1.15 -8.98
N GLY A 91 -11.95 0.17 -8.72
CA GLY A 91 -10.79 1.02 -8.96
C GLY A 91 -9.77 1.04 -7.82
N ALA A 92 -10.04 0.33 -6.72
CA ALA A 92 -9.13 0.32 -5.57
C ALA A 92 -7.76 -0.21 -5.96
N ALA A 93 -6.70 0.49 -5.51
CA ALA A 93 -5.32 0.09 -5.73
C ALA A 93 -4.78 -0.55 -4.45
N VAL A 94 -4.36 -1.81 -4.55
CA VAL A 94 -3.85 -2.58 -3.41
C VAL A 94 -2.53 -3.24 -3.80
N ILE A 95 -1.51 -3.06 -2.98
CA ILE A 95 -0.26 -3.79 -3.06
C ILE A 95 -0.22 -4.78 -1.90
N MET A 96 0.02 -6.05 -2.20
CA MET A 96 0.09 -7.08 -1.17
C MET A 96 1.50 -7.21 -0.63
N CYS A 97 1.63 -7.52 0.67
CA CYS A 97 2.90 -7.82 1.31
C CYS A 97 2.85 -9.28 1.75
N SER A 98 3.78 -10.09 1.25
CA SER A 98 3.80 -11.52 1.53
C SER A 98 5.07 -11.92 2.26
N ALA A 99 5.01 -13.00 3.03
CA ALA A 99 6.19 -13.67 3.53
C ALA A 99 6.78 -14.56 2.42
N MET A 100 8.03 -14.96 2.59
CA MET A 100 8.66 -15.94 1.70
C MET A 100 7.87 -17.25 1.77
N GLY A 101 7.73 -17.91 0.63
CA GLY A 101 7.02 -19.19 0.58
C GLY A 101 5.52 -19.08 0.35
N GLN A 102 5.00 -17.88 0.10
CA GLN A 102 3.56 -17.66 -0.13
C GLN A 102 3.22 -17.45 -1.61
N GLN A 103 3.91 -18.14 -2.51
CA GLN A 103 3.73 -17.94 -3.96
C GLN A 103 2.30 -18.16 -4.43
N ALA A 104 1.63 -19.21 -3.93
CA ALA A 104 0.25 -19.50 -4.31
C ALA A 104 -0.70 -18.37 -3.89
N MET A 105 -0.45 -17.77 -2.72
CA MET A 105 -1.23 -16.65 -2.22
C MET A 105 -0.97 -15.37 -3.00
N VAL A 106 0.26 -15.16 -3.45
CA VAL A 106 0.61 -14.03 -4.31
C VAL A 106 -0.13 -14.13 -5.64
N ILE A 107 -0.16 -15.33 -6.24
CA ILE A 107 -0.88 -15.56 -7.50
C ILE A 107 -2.37 -15.28 -7.31
N ASP A 108 -2.98 -15.80 -6.24
CA ASP A 108 -4.38 -15.52 -5.92
C ASP A 108 -4.62 -14.02 -5.76
N SER A 109 -3.72 -13.31 -5.09
CA SER A 109 -3.82 -11.85 -4.91
C SER A 109 -3.84 -11.12 -6.25
N ILE A 110 -2.92 -11.45 -7.15
CA ILE A 110 -2.84 -10.81 -8.47
C ILE A 110 -4.09 -11.10 -9.29
N GLN A 111 -4.56 -12.36 -9.28
CA GLN A 111 -5.78 -12.74 -9.97
C GLN A 111 -7.02 -12.06 -9.39
N SER A 112 -6.96 -11.68 -8.12
CA SER A 112 -8.04 -10.98 -7.43
C SER A 112 -7.96 -9.46 -7.57
N GLY A 113 -6.97 -8.95 -8.30
CA GLY A 113 -6.87 -7.54 -8.66
C GLY A 113 -5.84 -6.72 -7.93
N ALA A 114 -4.93 -7.34 -7.17
CA ALA A 114 -3.81 -6.61 -6.59
C ALA A 114 -2.92 -6.03 -7.70
N LYS A 115 -2.42 -4.82 -7.48
CA LYS A 115 -1.58 -4.14 -8.49
C LYS A 115 -0.16 -4.63 -8.50
N ASP A 116 0.35 -5.07 -7.34
CA ASP A 116 1.73 -5.54 -7.19
C ASP A 116 1.83 -6.30 -5.86
N PHE A 117 2.98 -6.87 -5.62
CA PHE A 117 3.29 -7.51 -4.34
C PHE A 117 4.71 -7.20 -3.91
N ILE A 118 4.96 -7.27 -2.61
CA ILE A 118 6.27 -7.06 -1.99
C ILE A 118 6.52 -8.23 -1.06
N VAL A 119 7.69 -8.84 -1.13
CA VAL A 119 8.05 -10.00 -0.28
C VAL A 119 8.86 -9.53 0.92
N LYS A 120 8.47 -9.96 2.11
CA LYS A 120 9.20 -9.69 3.35
C LYS A 120 10.34 -10.70 3.53
N PRO A 121 11.50 -10.31 4.05
CA PRO A 121 11.88 -8.95 4.39
C PRO A 121 12.18 -8.10 3.15
N PHE A 122 11.80 -6.83 3.17
CA PHE A 122 11.97 -5.95 2.02
C PHE A 122 12.89 -4.78 2.36
N GLN A 123 13.52 -4.23 1.32
CA GLN A 123 14.30 -3.00 1.39
C GLN A 123 13.38 -1.81 1.15
N GLN A 124 13.77 -0.65 1.69
CA GLN A 124 13.05 0.61 1.48
C GLN A 124 12.83 0.89 -0.01
N ASP A 125 13.87 0.69 -0.83
CA ASP A 125 13.81 0.95 -2.26
C ASP A 125 12.75 0.12 -2.96
N ARG A 126 12.55 -1.14 -2.53
CA ARG A 126 11.52 -2.01 -3.11
C ARG A 126 10.12 -1.51 -2.80
N VAL A 127 9.89 -1.05 -1.59
CA VAL A 127 8.60 -0.48 -1.18
C VAL A 127 8.29 0.75 -2.03
N LEU A 128 9.24 1.66 -2.14
CA LEU A 128 9.06 2.91 -2.88
C LEU A 128 8.88 2.65 -4.38
N GLU A 129 9.61 1.70 -4.95
CA GLU A 129 9.43 1.32 -6.34
C GLU A 129 8.00 0.87 -6.62
N ALA A 130 7.47 -0.03 -5.81
CA ALA A 130 6.10 -0.53 -5.97
C ALA A 130 5.07 0.57 -5.81
N VAL A 131 5.22 1.41 -4.79
CA VAL A 131 4.29 2.51 -4.52
C VAL A 131 4.30 3.50 -5.69
N ARG A 132 5.47 3.91 -6.16
CA ARG A 132 5.60 4.86 -7.27
C ARG A 132 4.98 4.36 -8.56
N LYS A 133 5.11 3.08 -8.85
CA LYS A 133 4.49 2.49 -10.04
C LYS A 133 2.97 2.57 -10.01
N VAL A 134 2.37 2.53 -8.83
CA VAL A 134 0.92 2.50 -8.69
C VAL A 134 0.33 3.90 -8.57
N VAL A 135 0.93 4.78 -7.77
CA VAL A 135 0.36 6.11 -7.48
C VAL A 135 1.22 7.29 -7.92
N GLY A 136 2.41 7.03 -8.39
CA GLY A 136 3.33 8.11 -8.82
C GLY A 136 4.20 8.61 -7.67
#